data_bad3a14c8f142b6c55dc373e30f71d1f
#
_entry.id   bad3a14c8f142b6c55dc373e30f71d1f
#
_cell.length_a   1.000
_cell.length_b   1.000
_cell.length_c   1.000
_cell.angle_alpha   90.00
_cell.angle_beta   90.00
_cell.angle_gamma   90.00
#
_symmetry.space_group_name_H-M   'P 1'
#
loop_
_entity.id
_entity.type
_entity.pdbx_description
1 polymer ?
#
loop_
_entity_poly.entity_id
_entity_poly.type
_entity_poly.pdbx_seq_one_letter_code
_entity_poly.pdbx_strand_id
1 'polypeptide(L)'
;MNASFHTGNRKRLYEAMKPASLLVMFSGEDVRKTNDEYYPFYTDRDFYYLTGLDQHELVLMAVKEPSGNVHEQIYILPPDLMAERWTGARLKPAEVEALSGISDVRFVNQFQTDFHALAAGGHYSLTSGQIAQVYLDLFRVSPQDIDRPAHRLLKQIQANYPYLQVENANAILRRLRLIKQPCEIDAIRQAEKVTGEGIMAMMKASRPGMYEYQYKAEFDYALT
;
A
#
# COMPACT_ATOMS: atom_id res chain seq x y z
N MET A 1 11.83 8.88 0.41
CA MET A 1 12.67 7.65 0.41
C MET A 1 12.87 7.25 -1.05
N ASN A 2 13.91 6.50 -1.37
CA ASN A 2 14.22 6.11 -2.76
C ASN A 2 13.81 4.64 -3.04
N ALA A 3 13.84 4.23 -4.32
CA ALA A 3 13.45 2.87 -4.74
C ALA A 3 14.24 1.77 -4.01
N SER A 4 15.53 1.98 -3.69
CA SER A 4 16.33 0.97 -3.00
C SER A 4 15.86 0.67 -1.57
N PHE A 5 15.27 1.66 -0.88
CA PHE A 5 14.62 1.46 0.41
C PHE A 5 13.43 0.50 0.29
N HIS A 6 12.54 0.75 -0.67
CA HIS A 6 11.35 -0.05 -0.90
C HIS A 6 11.69 -1.47 -1.36
N THR A 7 12.62 -1.62 -2.29
CA THR A 7 13.14 -2.92 -2.75
C THR A 7 13.76 -3.72 -1.60
N GLY A 8 14.56 -3.06 -0.75
CA GLY A 8 15.14 -3.70 0.44
C GLY A 8 14.09 -4.18 1.45
N ASN A 9 12.99 -3.42 1.61
CA ASN A 9 11.88 -3.81 2.48
C ASN A 9 11.14 -5.04 1.93
N ARG A 10 10.84 -5.05 0.63
CA ARG A 10 10.22 -6.20 -0.04
C ARG A 10 11.10 -7.44 0.06
N LYS A 11 12.40 -7.32 -0.19
CA LYS A 11 13.33 -8.44 -0.05
C LYS A 11 13.24 -9.08 1.34
N ARG A 12 13.29 -8.29 2.42
CA ARG A 12 13.17 -8.80 3.79
C ARG A 12 11.80 -9.44 4.07
N LEU A 13 10.72 -8.90 3.49
CA LEU A 13 9.40 -9.51 3.58
C LEU A 13 9.38 -10.87 2.89
N TYR A 14 9.90 -10.95 1.67
CA TYR A 14 9.95 -12.20 0.90
C TYR A 14 10.83 -13.26 1.57
N GLU A 15 11.94 -12.87 2.19
CA GLU A 15 12.78 -13.79 2.98
C GLU A 15 12.00 -14.43 4.14
N ALA A 16 11.10 -13.66 4.77
CA ALA A 16 10.28 -14.13 5.88
C ALA A 16 9.05 -14.95 5.46
N MET A 17 8.65 -14.91 4.19
CA MET A 17 7.55 -15.72 3.64
C MET A 17 7.98 -17.14 3.38
N LYS A 18 7.06 -18.09 3.50
CA LYS A 18 7.28 -19.49 3.12
C LYS A 18 7.42 -19.62 1.60
N PRO A 19 8.17 -20.63 1.09
CA PRO A 19 8.13 -20.96 -0.35
C PRO A 19 6.73 -21.38 -0.82
N ALA A 20 6.52 -21.39 -2.13
CA ALA A 20 5.24 -21.67 -2.78
C ALA A 20 4.10 -20.77 -2.26
N SER A 21 4.37 -19.48 -2.15
CA SER A 21 3.43 -18.50 -1.60
C SER A 21 3.22 -17.30 -2.52
N LEU A 22 2.06 -16.67 -2.36
CA LEU A 22 1.65 -15.45 -3.02
C LEU A 22 1.46 -14.36 -1.98
N LEU A 23 1.99 -13.18 -2.22
CA LEU A 23 1.68 -11.97 -1.48
C LEU A 23 0.75 -11.11 -2.30
N VAL A 24 -0.32 -10.56 -1.68
CA VAL A 24 -1.14 -9.52 -2.28
C VAL A 24 -1.33 -8.38 -1.28
N MET A 25 -0.92 -7.17 -1.68
CA MET A 25 -1.06 -5.96 -0.90
C MET A 25 -1.82 -4.90 -1.70
N PHE A 26 -2.65 -4.13 -1.02
CA PHE A 26 -3.49 -3.10 -1.63
C PHE A 26 -3.12 -1.72 -1.08
N SER A 27 -3.11 -0.69 -1.94
CA SER A 27 -2.91 0.69 -1.49
C SER A 27 -4.10 1.26 -0.72
N GLY A 28 -5.27 0.69 -0.94
CA GLY A 28 -6.54 1.16 -0.41
C GLY A 28 -7.46 1.71 -1.49
N GLU A 29 -8.62 2.19 -1.08
CA GLU A 29 -9.68 2.72 -1.94
C GLU A 29 -10.16 4.05 -1.42
N ASP A 30 -10.70 4.89 -2.30
CA ASP A 30 -11.37 6.12 -1.92
C ASP A 30 -12.64 5.83 -1.10
N VAL A 31 -12.80 6.57 -0.02
CA VAL A 31 -14.00 6.50 0.82
C VAL A 31 -14.90 7.68 0.47
N ARG A 32 -16.11 7.39 -0.02
CA ARG A 32 -17.09 8.41 -0.36
C ARG A 32 -17.61 9.11 0.90
N LYS A 33 -17.59 10.43 0.90
CA LYS A 33 -18.08 11.28 1.99
C LYS A 33 -19.54 11.70 1.75
N THR A 34 -19.84 12.15 0.53
CA THR A 34 -21.17 12.54 0.06
C THR A 34 -21.38 12.07 -1.38
N ASN A 35 -22.31 12.67 -2.13
CA ASN A 35 -22.67 12.26 -3.49
C ASN A 35 -21.47 12.21 -4.45
N ASP A 36 -20.67 13.26 -4.50
CA ASP A 36 -19.54 13.45 -5.43
C ASP A 36 -18.25 13.83 -4.72
N GLU A 37 -18.25 13.89 -3.37
CA GLU A 37 -17.07 14.21 -2.56
C GLU A 37 -16.54 12.95 -1.87
N TYR A 38 -15.20 12.81 -1.85
CA TYR A 38 -14.48 11.77 -1.15
C TYR A 38 -13.72 12.35 0.05
N TYR A 39 -13.47 11.51 1.06
CA TYR A 39 -12.51 11.85 2.10
C TYR A 39 -11.09 11.90 1.50
N PRO A 40 -10.17 12.70 2.08
CA PRO A 40 -8.77 12.66 1.67
C PRO A 40 -8.24 11.22 1.69
N PHE A 41 -7.66 10.80 0.58
CA PHE A 41 -7.07 9.47 0.47
C PHE A 41 -5.70 9.44 1.17
N TYR A 42 -5.46 8.36 1.89
CA TYR A 42 -4.16 8.04 2.46
C TYR A 42 -3.84 6.59 2.10
N THR A 43 -2.77 6.40 1.36
CA THR A 43 -2.27 5.07 1.02
C THR A 43 -2.01 4.23 2.26
N ASP A 44 -2.40 2.97 2.23
CA ASP A 44 -2.07 2.01 3.28
C ASP A 44 -0.57 2.06 3.59
N ARG A 45 -0.23 2.19 4.88
CA ARG A 45 1.15 2.46 5.30
C ARG A 45 2.10 1.30 5.07
N ASP A 46 1.61 0.07 5.08
CA ASP A 46 2.40 -1.12 4.78
C ASP A 46 2.61 -1.26 3.28
N PHE A 47 1.60 -0.95 2.46
CA PHE A 47 1.74 -0.86 1.02
C PHE A 47 2.76 0.22 0.63
N TYR A 48 2.64 1.44 1.19
CA TYR A 48 3.59 2.53 0.92
C TYR A 48 5.02 2.17 1.34
N TYR A 49 5.19 1.52 2.51
CA TYR A 49 6.49 1.05 2.99
C TYR A 49 7.17 0.09 2.02
N LEU A 50 6.39 -0.74 1.34
CA LEU A 50 6.87 -1.71 0.36
C LEU A 50 7.10 -1.11 -1.03
N THR A 51 6.36 -0.07 -1.44
CA THR A 51 6.33 0.38 -2.84
C THR A 51 6.76 1.84 -3.05
N GLY A 52 6.55 2.71 -2.08
CA GLY A 52 6.72 4.16 -2.23
C GLY A 52 5.67 4.84 -3.11
N LEU A 53 4.64 4.10 -3.53
CA LEU A 53 3.58 4.61 -4.40
C LEU A 53 2.43 5.17 -3.57
N ASP A 54 1.97 6.36 -3.93
CA ASP A 54 0.89 7.07 -3.24
C ASP A 54 -0.27 7.36 -4.20
N GLN A 55 -1.07 6.33 -4.44
CA GLN A 55 -2.30 6.41 -5.24
C GLN A 55 -3.27 5.31 -4.80
N HIS A 56 -4.57 5.55 -4.91
CA HIS A 56 -5.62 4.57 -4.61
C HIS A 56 -5.69 3.44 -5.65
N GLU A 57 -6.31 2.32 -5.27
CA GLU A 57 -6.59 1.17 -6.14
C GLU A 57 -5.37 0.52 -6.79
N LEU A 58 -4.18 0.65 -6.18
CA LEU A 58 -2.99 -0.08 -6.61
C LEU A 58 -2.94 -1.45 -5.93
N VAL A 59 -2.34 -2.43 -6.61
CA VAL A 59 -2.15 -3.78 -6.06
C VAL A 59 -0.71 -4.24 -6.30
N LEU A 60 0.01 -4.57 -5.25
CA LEU A 60 1.27 -5.31 -5.34
C LEU A 60 0.96 -6.80 -5.22
N MET A 61 1.40 -7.59 -6.21
CA MET A 61 1.37 -9.05 -6.16
C MET A 61 2.78 -9.59 -6.32
N ALA A 62 3.17 -10.55 -5.48
CA ALA A 62 4.46 -11.19 -5.60
C ALA A 62 4.34 -12.69 -5.36
N VAL A 63 4.98 -13.47 -6.21
CA VAL A 63 5.04 -14.93 -6.13
C VAL A 63 6.40 -15.35 -5.63
N LYS A 64 6.45 -16.11 -4.53
CA LYS A 64 7.65 -16.79 -4.10
C LYS A 64 7.55 -18.27 -4.49
N GLU A 65 8.39 -18.67 -5.42
CA GLU A 65 8.46 -20.04 -5.92
C GLU A 65 8.93 -21.03 -4.85
N PRO A 66 8.71 -22.34 -5.05
CA PRO A 66 9.33 -23.39 -4.21
C PRO A 66 10.87 -23.31 -4.18
N SER A 67 11.48 -22.86 -5.27
CA SER A 67 12.93 -22.61 -5.40
C SER A 67 13.43 -21.46 -4.52
N GLY A 68 12.52 -20.56 -4.09
CA GLY A 68 12.82 -19.34 -3.39
C GLY A 68 12.94 -18.10 -4.27
N ASN A 69 12.90 -18.25 -5.60
CA ASN A 69 12.85 -17.10 -6.52
C ASN A 69 11.56 -16.31 -6.31
N VAL A 70 11.63 -15.00 -6.53
CA VAL A 70 10.47 -14.11 -6.36
C VAL A 70 10.23 -13.33 -7.66
N HIS A 71 8.98 -13.34 -8.11
CA HIS A 71 8.48 -12.53 -9.20
C HIS A 71 7.48 -11.54 -8.65
N GLU A 72 7.70 -10.25 -8.86
CA GLU A 72 6.84 -9.18 -8.34
C GLU A 72 6.22 -8.39 -9.48
N GLN A 73 4.96 -8.02 -9.30
CA GLN A 73 4.13 -7.28 -10.25
C GLN A 73 3.39 -6.19 -9.50
N ILE A 74 3.26 -5.04 -10.12
CA ILE A 74 2.44 -3.94 -9.58
C ILE A 74 1.32 -3.62 -10.57
N TYR A 75 0.10 -3.53 -10.07
CA TYR A 75 -1.08 -3.19 -10.86
C TYR A 75 -1.49 -1.76 -10.56
N ILE A 76 -1.62 -0.96 -11.61
CA ILE A 76 -1.96 0.45 -11.55
C ILE A 76 -3.24 0.75 -12.32
N LEU A 77 -3.86 1.90 -12.05
CA LEU A 77 -5.03 2.35 -12.80
C LEU A 77 -4.66 2.60 -14.27
N PRO A 78 -5.48 2.14 -15.23
CA PRO A 78 -5.27 2.47 -16.63
C PRO A 78 -5.42 3.98 -16.85
N PRO A 79 -4.78 4.59 -17.86
CA PRO A 79 -4.96 5.99 -18.20
C PRO A 79 -6.43 6.32 -18.47
N ASP A 80 -6.90 7.45 -17.90
CA ASP A 80 -8.26 7.97 -18.13
C ASP A 80 -8.26 9.48 -18.05
N LEU A 81 -8.16 10.13 -19.21
CA LEU A 81 -8.07 11.59 -19.33
C LEU A 81 -9.27 12.33 -18.74
N MET A 82 -10.45 11.71 -18.71
CA MET A 82 -11.64 12.34 -18.12
C MET A 82 -11.59 12.30 -16.60
N ALA A 83 -11.26 11.13 -16.03
CA ALA A 83 -11.10 11.00 -14.58
C ALA A 83 -9.93 11.84 -14.05
N GLU A 84 -8.80 11.86 -14.75
CA GLU A 84 -7.60 12.63 -14.35
C GLU A 84 -7.82 14.13 -14.25
N ARG A 85 -8.79 14.69 -14.98
CA ARG A 85 -9.19 16.11 -14.85
C ARG A 85 -9.79 16.43 -13.47
N TRP A 86 -10.40 15.44 -12.82
CA TRP A 86 -11.10 15.60 -11.54
C TRP A 86 -10.27 15.09 -10.35
N THR A 87 -9.54 13.99 -10.55
CA THR A 87 -8.85 13.28 -9.47
C THR A 87 -7.33 13.44 -9.47
N GLY A 88 -6.77 14.15 -10.45
CA GLY A 88 -5.34 14.28 -10.65
C GLY A 88 -4.76 13.19 -11.57
N ALA A 89 -3.51 13.39 -11.96
CA ALA A 89 -2.81 12.49 -12.89
C ALA A 89 -2.61 11.10 -12.29
N ARG A 90 -2.82 10.06 -13.11
CA ARG A 90 -2.52 8.67 -12.75
C ARG A 90 -1.04 8.36 -12.94
N LEU A 91 -0.50 7.50 -12.09
CA LEU A 91 0.87 7.02 -12.19
C LEU A 91 1.10 6.31 -13.53
N LYS A 92 2.24 6.59 -14.14
CA LYS A 92 2.67 5.94 -15.38
C LYS A 92 3.66 4.81 -15.07
N PRO A 93 3.76 3.77 -15.92
CA PRO A 93 4.66 2.65 -15.68
C PRO A 93 6.11 3.05 -15.36
N ALA A 94 6.67 4.01 -16.10
CA ALA A 94 8.05 4.49 -15.86
C ALA A 94 8.22 5.20 -14.51
N GLU A 95 7.19 5.93 -14.05
CA GLU A 95 7.19 6.57 -12.73
C GLU A 95 7.12 5.53 -11.62
N VAL A 96 6.28 4.51 -11.81
CA VAL A 96 6.15 3.38 -10.88
C VAL A 96 7.45 2.64 -10.73
N GLU A 97 8.12 2.30 -11.84
CA GLU A 97 9.42 1.64 -11.82
C GLU A 97 10.47 2.51 -11.12
N ALA A 98 10.53 3.80 -11.42
CA ALA A 98 11.49 4.74 -10.81
C ALA A 98 11.30 4.87 -9.29
N LEU A 99 10.05 4.86 -8.81
CA LEU A 99 9.71 5.01 -7.39
C LEU A 99 9.86 3.70 -6.60
N SER A 100 9.37 2.60 -7.16
CA SER A 100 9.27 1.32 -6.45
C SER A 100 10.42 0.35 -6.76
N GLY A 101 11.05 0.47 -7.92
CA GLY A 101 12.01 -0.51 -8.44
C GLY A 101 11.34 -1.77 -9.03
N ILE A 102 10.03 -1.76 -9.24
CA ILE A 102 9.29 -2.88 -9.85
C ILE A 102 9.10 -2.59 -11.33
N SER A 103 9.63 -3.46 -12.20
CA SER A 103 9.59 -3.30 -13.66
C SER A 103 8.38 -3.95 -14.32
N ASP A 104 7.77 -5.01 -13.71
CA ASP A 104 6.54 -5.62 -14.24
C ASP A 104 5.33 -4.82 -13.77
N VAL A 105 4.97 -3.79 -14.55
CA VAL A 105 3.85 -2.89 -14.28
C VAL A 105 2.69 -3.24 -15.19
N ARG A 106 1.54 -3.55 -14.61
CA ARG A 106 0.30 -3.95 -15.31
C ARG A 106 -0.87 -3.05 -14.91
N PHE A 107 -2.00 -3.19 -15.61
CA PHE A 107 -3.22 -2.47 -15.23
C PHE A 107 -4.12 -3.30 -14.32
N VAL A 108 -4.79 -2.62 -13.38
CA VAL A 108 -5.59 -3.25 -12.32
C VAL A 108 -6.73 -4.14 -12.84
N ASN A 109 -7.22 -3.89 -14.04
CA ASN A 109 -8.22 -4.75 -14.69
C ASN A 109 -7.69 -6.16 -15.03
N GLN A 110 -6.38 -6.37 -15.07
CA GLN A 110 -5.74 -7.67 -15.30
C GLN A 110 -5.56 -8.47 -14.00
N PHE A 111 -5.57 -7.80 -12.83
CA PHE A 111 -5.25 -8.41 -11.54
C PHE A 111 -6.06 -9.67 -11.24
N GLN A 112 -7.38 -9.65 -11.44
CA GLN A 112 -8.24 -10.79 -11.11
C GLN A 112 -7.92 -12.02 -11.99
N THR A 113 -7.62 -11.80 -13.26
CA THR A 113 -7.24 -12.87 -14.20
C THR A 113 -5.89 -13.47 -13.82
N ASP A 114 -4.90 -12.62 -13.54
CA ASP A 114 -3.56 -13.05 -13.16
C ASP A 114 -3.56 -13.76 -11.81
N PHE A 115 -4.30 -13.22 -10.83
CA PHE A 115 -4.49 -13.86 -9.53
C PHE A 115 -5.15 -15.25 -9.68
N HIS A 116 -6.23 -15.35 -10.47
CA HIS A 116 -6.91 -16.63 -10.72
C HIS A 116 -5.96 -17.65 -11.33
N ALA A 117 -5.20 -17.25 -12.33
CA ALA A 117 -4.27 -18.13 -13.01
C ALA A 117 -3.20 -18.71 -12.05
N LEU A 118 -2.69 -17.91 -11.13
CA LEU A 118 -1.74 -18.36 -10.10
C LEU A 118 -2.43 -19.21 -9.02
N ALA A 119 -3.58 -18.79 -8.54
CA ALA A 119 -4.34 -19.49 -7.49
C ALA A 119 -4.84 -20.86 -7.96
N ALA A 120 -5.27 -20.97 -9.22
CA ALA A 120 -5.73 -22.22 -9.82
C ALA A 120 -4.61 -23.18 -10.29
N GLY A 121 -3.34 -22.76 -10.16
CA GLY A 121 -2.19 -23.55 -10.63
C GLY A 121 -2.05 -23.62 -12.16
N GLY A 122 -2.70 -22.70 -12.89
CA GLY A 122 -2.70 -22.67 -14.36
C GLY A 122 -1.52 -21.95 -15.01
N HIS A 123 -0.69 -21.25 -14.24
CA HIS A 123 0.43 -20.47 -14.78
C HIS A 123 1.75 -21.23 -14.74
N TYR A 124 1.93 -22.15 -15.66
CA TYR A 124 3.19 -22.91 -15.82
C TYR A 124 4.40 -22.03 -16.17
N SER A 125 4.18 -20.81 -16.65
CA SER A 125 5.26 -19.89 -17.05
C SER A 125 5.83 -19.03 -15.90
N LEU A 126 5.13 -18.92 -14.78
CA LEU A 126 5.54 -18.07 -13.66
C LEU A 126 5.99 -18.85 -12.42
N THR A 127 5.56 -20.11 -12.27
CA THR A 127 5.91 -20.91 -11.11
C THR A 127 6.28 -22.33 -11.52
N SER A 128 7.32 -22.88 -10.91
CA SER A 128 7.72 -24.29 -11.02
C SER A 128 6.88 -25.21 -10.15
N GLY A 129 5.78 -24.74 -9.55
CA GLY A 129 4.92 -25.52 -8.68
C GLY A 129 3.65 -24.80 -8.24
N GLN A 130 2.76 -25.52 -7.58
CA GLN A 130 1.49 -24.99 -7.11
C GLN A 130 1.69 -24.06 -5.92
N ILE A 131 0.98 -22.92 -5.91
CA ILE A 131 0.89 -22.03 -4.76
C ILE A 131 0.10 -22.72 -3.65
N ALA A 132 0.64 -22.72 -2.44
CA ALA A 132 0.00 -23.33 -1.27
C ALA A 132 -0.56 -22.27 -0.31
N GLN A 133 0.03 -21.07 -0.30
CA GLN A 133 -0.28 -20.05 0.70
C GLN A 133 -0.44 -18.67 0.06
N VAL A 134 -1.33 -17.86 0.63
CA VAL A 134 -1.53 -16.44 0.25
C VAL A 134 -1.34 -15.56 1.48
N TYR A 135 -0.44 -14.59 1.38
CA TYR A 135 -0.22 -13.57 2.40
C TYR A 135 -1.04 -12.33 2.06
N LEU A 136 -1.88 -11.89 3.02
CA LEU A 136 -2.69 -10.67 2.94
C LEU A 136 -2.45 -9.83 4.19
N ASP A 137 -2.52 -8.50 4.07
CA ASP A 137 -2.63 -7.66 5.27
C ASP A 137 -4.08 -7.62 5.75
N LEU A 138 -4.34 -8.38 6.81
CA LEU A 138 -5.67 -8.54 7.40
C LEU A 138 -5.84 -7.76 8.71
N PHE A 139 -5.00 -6.76 8.96
CA PHE A 139 -5.08 -5.96 10.17
C PHE A 139 -6.42 -5.21 10.27
N ARG A 140 -7.02 -5.28 11.47
CA ARG A 140 -8.20 -4.49 11.88
C ARG A 140 -7.89 -3.81 13.21
N VAL A 141 -8.33 -2.58 13.38
CA VAL A 141 -8.32 -1.90 14.68
C VAL A 141 -9.46 -2.40 15.55
N SER A 142 -10.62 -2.64 14.92
CA SER A 142 -11.85 -3.10 15.58
C SER A 142 -12.51 -4.22 14.76
N PRO A 143 -13.19 -5.17 15.43
CA PRO A 143 -13.99 -6.17 14.71
C PRO A 143 -15.10 -5.57 13.81
N GLN A 144 -15.53 -4.33 14.10
CA GLN A 144 -16.55 -3.61 13.35
C GLN A 144 -16.00 -2.82 12.15
N ASP A 145 -14.67 -2.80 11.95
CA ASP A 145 -14.09 -2.13 10.80
C ASP A 145 -14.65 -2.70 9.49
N ILE A 146 -14.92 -1.80 8.54
CA ILE A 146 -15.39 -2.18 7.21
C ILE A 146 -14.36 -3.06 6.49
N ASP A 147 -14.84 -3.91 5.60
CA ASP A 147 -13.97 -4.77 4.80
C ASP A 147 -13.15 -3.95 3.79
N ARG A 148 -11.84 -3.98 3.96
CA ARG A 148 -10.87 -3.49 2.97
C ARG A 148 -10.72 -4.48 1.81
N PRO A 149 -10.07 -4.10 0.69
CA PRO A 149 -9.83 -5.00 -0.44
C PRO A 149 -9.24 -6.36 -0.05
N ALA A 150 -8.29 -6.39 0.88
CA ALA A 150 -7.69 -7.63 1.36
C ALA A 150 -8.70 -8.58 2.04
N HIS A 151 -9.67 -8.03 2.79
CA HIS A 151 -10.72 -8.84 3.43
C HIS A 151 -11.73 -9.38 2.41
N ARG A 152 -12.02 -8.61 1.36
CA ARG A 152 -12.88 -9.09 0.25
C ARG A 152 -12.18 -10.20 -0.54
N LEU A 153 -10.86 -10.04 -0.81
CA LEU A 153 -10.07 -11.07 -1.45
C LEU A 153 -9.98 -12.33 -0.58
N LEU A 154 -9.83 -12.21 0.74
CA LEU A 154 -9.89 -13.36 1.67
C LEU A 154 -11.19 -14.16 1.50
N LYS A 155 -12.35 -13.48 1.48
CA LYS A 155 -13.65 -14.14 1.28
C LYS A 155 -13.72 -14.83 -0.08
N GLN A 156 -13.20 -14.20 -1.13
CA GLN A 156 -13.12 -14.79 -2.47
C GLN A 156 -12.22 -16.04 -2.50
N ILE A 157 -11.07 -16.00 -1.82
CA ILE A 157 -10.16 -17.15 -1.70
C ILE A 157 -10.86 -18.31 -0.99
N GLN A 158 -11.49 -18.04 0.14
CA GLN A 158 -12.20 -19.07 0.92
C GLN A 158 -13.34 -19.73 0.14
N ALA A 159 -14.04 -18.96 -0.70
CA ALA A 159 -15.15 -19.46 -1.51
C ALA A 159 -14.66 -20.26 -2.74
N ASN A 160 -13.62 -19.81 -3.43
CA ASN A 160 -13.26 -20.32 -4.75
C ASN A 160 -11.98 -21.19 -4.76
N TYR A 161 -11.11 -21.03 -3.74
CA TYR A 161 -9.82 -21.74 -3.63
C TYR A 161 -9.62 -22.30 -2.23
N PRO A 162 -10.51 -23.21 -1.76
CA PRO A 162 -10.51 -23.67 -0.36
C PRO A 162 -9.25 -24.47 0.05
N TYR A 163 -8.43 -24.85 -0.93
CA TYR A 163 -7.14 -25.51 -0.72
C TYR A 163 -5.99 -24.55 -0.42
N LEU A 164 -6.16 -23.23 -0.64
CA LEU A 164 -5.16 -22.22 -0.31
C LEU A 164 -5.23 -21.85 1.16
N GLN A 165 -4.08 -21.84 1.81
CA GLN A 165 -3.96 -21.32 3.16
C GLN A 165 -3.74 -19.82 3.13
N VAL A 166 -4.46 -19.06 3.97
CA VAL A 166 -4.26 -17.62 4.06
C VAL A 166 -3.52 -17.28 5.36
N GLU A 167 -2.44 -16.52 5.20
CA GLU A 167 -1.60 -16.03 6.29
C GLU A 167 -1.72 -14.52 6.41
N ASN A 168 -1.69 -13.99 7.64
CA ASN A 168 -1.69 -12.55 7.86
C ASN A 168 -0.27 -11.97 7.77
N ALA A 169 0.01 -11.21 6.70
CA ALA A 169 1.29 -10.55 6.47
C ALA A 169 1.64 -9.50 7.54
N ASN A 170 0.63 -8.97 8.24
CA ASN A 170 0.81 -7.89 9.21
C ASN A 170 1.84 -8.22 10.30
N ALA A 171 1.91 -9.47 10.77
CA ALA A 171 2.88 -9.88 11.78
C ALA A 171 4.34 -9.72 11.31
N ILE A 172 4.61 -9.99 10.03
CA ILE A 172 5.94 -9.82 9.42
C ILE A 172 6.20 -8.32 9.22
N LEU A 173 5.26 -7.59 8.63
CA LEU A 173 5.37 -6.16 8.34
C LEU A 173 5.63 -5.33 9.61
N ARG A 174 4.92 -5.62 10.69
CA ARG A 174 5.15 -4.96 11.99
C ARG A 174 6.57 -5.17 12.49
N ARG A 175 7.14 -6.38 12.38
CA ARG A 175 8.54 -6.64 12.78
C ARG A 175 9.52 -5.84 11.92
N LEU A 176 9.31 -5.79 10.60
CA LEU A 176 10.17 -5.03 9.69
C LEU A 176 10.16 -3.53 9.99
N ARG A 177 9.00 -2.97 10.36
CA ARG A 177 8.80 -1.56 10.66
C ARG A 177 9.16 -1.17 12.09
N LEU A 178 9.39 -2.15 12.98
CA LEU A 178 9.70 -1.88 14.39
C LEU A 178 11.05 -1.14 14.54
N ILE A 179 12.07 -1.61 13.85
CA ILE A 179 13.40 -1.00 13.84
C ILE A 179 13.53 -0.10 12.61
N LYS A 180 13.69 1.21 12.85
CA LYS A 180 13.76 2.21 11.79
C LYS A 180 15.14 2.22 11.14
N GLN A 181 15.14 2.34 9.81
CA GLN A 181 16.36 2.57 9.05
C GLN A 181 16.77 4.06 9.14
N PRO A 182 18.05 4.43 8.88
CA PRO A 182 18.49 5.82 8.97
C PRO A 182 17.64 6.80 8.17
N CYS A 183 17.23 6.46 6.95
CA CYS A 183 16.38 7.32 6.12
C CYS A 183 14.97 7.53 6.69
N GLU A 184 14.43 6.55 7.44
CA GLU A 184 13.16 6.71 8.15
C GLU A 184 13.31 7.66 9.35
N ILE A 185 14.44 7.56 10.07
CA ILE A 185 14.76 8.45 11.18
C ILE A 185 14.90 9.89 10.68
N ASP A 186 15.58 10.10 9.55
CA ASP A 186 15.73 11.43 8.96
C ASP A 186 14.39 12.01 8.50
N ALA A 187 13.51 11.19 7.90
CA ALA A 187 12.17 11.61 7.53
C ALA A 187 11.31 12.00 8.76
N ILE A 188 11.42 11.22 9.86
CA ILE A 188 10.72 11.53 11.13
C ILE A 188 11.23 12.86 11.68
N ARG A 189 12.55 13.10 11.73
CA ARG A 189 13.13 14.36 12.19
C ARG A 189 12.66 15.57 11.37
N GLN A 190 12.56 15.41 10.05
CA GLN A 190 12.01 16.46 9.18
C GLN A 190 10.54 16.73 9.50
N ALA A 191 9.72 15.68 9.66
CA ALA A 191 8.32 15.83 10.04
C ALA A 191 8.15 16.51 11.41
N GLU A 192 8.97 16.15 12.40
CA GLU A 192 8.97 16.78 13.71
C GLU A 192 9.34 18.26 13.63
N LYS A 193 10.33 18.63 12.81
CA LYS A 193 10.72 20.03 12.60
C LYS A 193 9.55 20.85 12.05
N VAL A 194 8.92 20.38 10.96
CA VAL A 194 7.78 21.06 10.32
C VAL A 194 6.60 21.15 11.29
N THR A 195 6.30 20.08 12.03
CA THR A 195 5.27 20.09 13.08
C THR A 195 5.56 21.12 14.16
N GLY A 196 6.83 21.23 14.59
CA GLY A 196 7.27 22.23 15.55
C GLY A 196 7.06 23.67 15.06
N GLU A 197 7.34 23.94 13.77
CA GLU A 197 7.08 25.24 13.13
C GLU A 197 5.57 25.57 13.15
N GLY A 198 4.71 24.60 12.84
CA GLY A 198 3.25 24.75 12.91
C GLY A 198 2.75 25.05 14.33
N ILE A 199 3.26 24.34 15.33
CA ILE A 199 2.94 24.60 16.75
C ILE A 199 3.37 26.01 17.15
N MET A 200 4.57 26.43 16.76
CA MET A 200 5.06 27.79 17.06
C MET A 200 4.23 28.87 16.37
N ALA A 201 3.73 28.62 15.17
CA ALA A 201 2.81 29.54 14.48
C ALA A 201 1.49 29.70 15.25
N MET A 202 0.87 28.58 15.67
CA MET A 202 -0.33 28.61 16.51
C MET A 202 -0.11 29.40 17.81
N MET A 203 1.01 29.16 18.51
CA MET A 203 1.34 29.85 19.76
C MET A 203 1.47 31.37 19.55
N LYS A 204 2.12 31.81 18.48
CA LYS A 204 2.28 33.22 18.14
C LYS A 204 0.95 33.90 17.77
N ALA A 205 0.07 33.20 17.09
CA ALA A 205 -1.24 33.71 16.69
C ALA A 205 -2.27 33.71 17.85
N SER A 206 -1.98 32.99 18.92
CA SER A 206 -2.92 32.78 20.04
C SER A 206 -3.32 34.07 20.73
N ARG A 207 -4.63 34.28 20.84
CA ARG A 207 -5.24 35.42 21.57
C ARG A 207 -6.58 35.01 22.17
N PRO A 208 -7.03 35.68 23.23
CA PRO A 208 -8.34 35.44 23.83
C PRO A 208 -9.47 35.53 22.79
N GLY A 209 -10.42 34.59 22.82
CA GLY A 209 -11.57 34.55 21.93
C GLY A 209 -11.36 33.78 20.61
N MET A 210 -10.19 33.20 20.41
CA MET A 210 -9.99 32.29 19.26
C MET A 210 -10.71 30.96 19.47
N TYR A 211 -11.28 30.43 18.38
CA TYR A 211 -11.86 29.09 18.30
C TYR A 211 -10.83 28.05 17.80
N GLU A 212 -11.05 26.78 18.09
CA GLU A 212 -10.16 25.67 17.72
C GLU A 212 -9.84 25.63 16.22
N TYR A 213 -10.84 25.83 15.35
CA TYR A 213 -10.63 25.83 13.90
C TYR A 213 -9.68 26.94 13.41
N GLN A 214 -9.58 28.06 14.15
CA GLN A 214 -8.64 29.13 13.82
C GLN A 214 -7.20 28.73 14.12
N TYR A 215 -6.98 28.01 15.23
CA TYR A 215 -5.66 27.41 15.53
C TYR A 215 -5.27 26.35 14.48
N LYS A 216 -6.24 25.51 14.07
CA LYS A 216 -6.02 24.56 12.99
C LYS A 216 -5.61 25.26 11.70
N ALA A 217 -6.26 26.39 11.33
CA ALA A 217 -5.93 27.13 10.14
C ALA A 217 -4.50 27.68 10.16
N GLU A 218 -4.05 28.24 11.30
CA GLU A 218 -2.67 28.71 11.47
C GLU A 218 -1.64 27.57 11.38
N PHE A 219 -1.97 26.42 11.95
CA PHE A 219 -1.14 25.23 11.88
C PHE A 219 -1.03 24.71 10.44
N ASP A 220 -2.17 24.50 9.79
CA ASP A 220 -2.22 23.98 8.41
C ASP A 220 -1.49 24.94 7.42
N TYR A 221 -1.62 26.26 7.61
CA TYR A 221 -0.91 27.25 6.80
C TYR A 221 0.61 27.16 6.95
N ALA A 222 1.09 26.88 8.15
CA ALA A 222 2.53 26.74 8.40
C ALA A 222 3.11 25.42 7.88
N LEU A 223 2.25 24.37 7.65
CA LEU A 223 2.65 23.08 7.12
C LEU A 223 2.67 23.01 5.58
N THR A 224 2.03 23.94 4.89
CA THR A 224 1.92 24.01 3.41
C THR A 224 2.92 24.99 2.81
#